data_ab23913d63404338e4584cf0f4439f91
#
_entry.id   ab23913d63404338e4584cf0f4439f91
#
_cell.length_a   1.000
_cell.length_b   1.000
_cell.length_c   1.000
_cell.angle_alpha   90.00
_cell.angle_beta   90.00
_cell.angle_gamma   90.00
#
_symmetry.space_group_name_H-M   'P 1'
#
loop_
_entity.id
_entity.type
_entity.pdbx_description
1 polymer ?
#
loop_
_entity_poly.entity_id
_entity_poly.type
_entity_poly.pdbx_seq_one_letter_code
_entity_poly.pdbx_strand_id
1 'polypeptide(L)' 'MAEKDDTILTSREAAMILDLSPDTVNEFARKSILPAFKKGRQWRFRKRDIALFKEQIEQQASAA' A
#
# COMPACT_ATOMS: atom_id res chain seq x y z
N MET A 1 -6.18 20.71 11.80
CA MET A 1 -5.86 19.90 12.12
C MET A 1 -5.20 19.04 11.34
N ALA A 2 -4.24 18.89 11.23
CA ALA A 2 -3.62 18.19 10.40
C ALA A 2 -3.62 16.88 10.71
N GLU A 3 -4.12 16.12 9.94
CA GLU A 3 -4.15 14.87 10.13
C GLU A 3 -2.90 14.35 9.75
N LYS A 4 -2.06 13.89 10.42
CA LYS A 4 -0.93 13.32 10.03
C LYS A 4 -1.13 11.97 9.80
N ASP A 5 -1.44 11.54 8.68
CA ASP A 5 -1.60 10.18 8.37
C ASP A 5 -0.26 9.59 8.20
N ASP A 6 0.60 9.63 9.16
CA ASP A 6 1.92 9.04 9.09
C ASP A 6 1.93 7.62 9.59
N THR A 7 0.79 7.01 9.70
CA THR A 7 0.71 5.62 10.15
C THR A 7 1.47 4.72 9.21
N ILE A 8 2.30 3.88 9.76
CA ILE A 8 3.10 2.94 8.98
C ILE A 8 2.44 1.57 9.07
N LEU A 9 2.26 0.94 7.93
CA LEU A 9 1.57 -0.33 7.87
C LEU A 9 2.52 -1.44 7.47
N THR A 10 2.22 -2.65 7.89
CA THR A 10 2.96 -3.83 7.44
C THR A 10 2.36 -4.28 6.11
N SER A 11 3.04 -5.23 5.45
CA SER A 11 2.51 -5.79 4.20
C SER A 11 1.15 -6.42 4.42
N ARG A 12 0.96 -7.07 5.54
CA ARG A 12 -0.30 -7.71 5.83
C ARG A 12 -1.41 -6.67 5.99
N GLU A 13 -1.13 -5.59 6.69
CA GLU A 13 -2.12 -4.54 6.87
C GLU A 13 -2.45 -3.86 5.55
N ALA A 14 -1.44 -3.58 4.76
CA ALA A 14 -1.65 -2.97 3.46
C ALA A 14 -2.46 -3.90 2.56
N ALA A 15 -2.18 -5.19 2.61
CA ALA A 15 -2.90 -6.16 1.80
C ALA A 15 -4.37 -6.20 2.17
N MET A 16 -4.68 -6.09 3.45
CA MET A 16 -6.06 -6.08 3.88
C MET A 16 -6.79 -4.87 3.34
N ILE A 17 -6.15 -3.72 3.36
CA ILE A 17 -6.77 -2.50 2.86
C ILE A 17 -6.98 -2.59 1.35
N LEU A 18 -6.00 -3.16 0.64
CA LEU A 18 -6.06 -3.23 -0.81
C LEU A 18 -6.80 -4.46 -1.32
N ASP A 19 -7.17 -5.34 -0.40
CA ASP A 19 -7.87 -6.59 -0.76
C ASP A 19 -6.97 -7.43 -1.65
N LEU A 20 -5.71 -7.53 -1.31
CA LEU A 20 -4.73 -8.32 -2.04
C LEU A 20 -4.02 -9.24 -1.06
N SER A 21 -3.20 -10.12 -1.56
CA SER A 21 -2.41 -10.97 -0.68
C SER A 21 -1.15 -10.24 -0.26
N PRO A 22 -0.58 -10.55 0.89
CA PRO A 22 0.68 -9.91 1.30
C PRO A 22 1.81 -10.14 0.31
N ASP A 23 1.83 -11.30 -0.33
CA ASP A 23 2.86 -11.59 -1.33
C ASP A 23 2.74 -10.65 -2.51
N THR A 24 1.54 -10.34 -2.93
CA THR A 24 1.31 -9.42 -4.04
C THR A 24 1.76 -8.02 -3.65
N VAL A 25 1.46 -7.60 -2.43
CA VAL A 25 1.85 -6.29 -1.95
C VAL A 25 3.37 -6.17 -1.90
N ASN A 26 4.04 -7.22 -1.43
CA ASN A 26 5.50 -7.23 -1.38
C ASN A 26 6.09 -7.15 -2.79
N GLU A 27 5.47 -7.82 -3.73
CA GLU A 27 5.96 -7.80 -5.08
C GLU A 27 5.79 -6.41 -5.69
N PHE A 28 4.69 -5.74 -5.41
CA PHE A 28 4.47 -4.38 -5.87
C PHE A 28 5.51 -3.45 -5.27
N ALA A 29 5.87 -3.65 -4.02
CA ALA A 29 6.88 -2.83 -3.37
C ALA A 29 8.23 -3.06 -4.02
N ARG A 30 8.55 -4.33 -4.30
CA ARG A 30 9.84 -4.65 -4.88
C ARG A 30 9.98 -4.09 -6.29
N LYS A 31 8.89 -4.00 -7.03
CA LYS A 31 8.90 -3.48 -8.38
C LYS A 31 8.66 -1.99 -8.42
N SER A 32 8.59 -1.34 -7.29
CA SER A 32 8.34 0.08 -7.18
C SER A 32 7.01 0.50 -7.78
N ILE A 33 6.07 -0.40 -7.85
CA ILE A 33 4.73 -0.06 -8.31
C ILE A 33 3.99 0.64 -7.17
N LEU A 34 4.27 0.24 -5.95
CA LEU A 34 3.63 0.80 -4.78
C LEU A 34 4.70 1.43 -3.90
N PRO A 35 4.55 2.68 -3.49
CA PRO A 35 5.54 3.33 -2.65
C PRO A 35 5.72 2.58 -1.34
N ALA A 36 6.95 2.27 -1.01
CA ALA A 36 7.24 1.52 0.19
C ALA A 36 8.69 1.73 0.59
N PHE A 37 9.02 1.33 1.79
CA PHE A 37 10.40 1.37 2.22
C PHE A 37 10.70 0.15 3.06
N LYS A 38 11.98 -0.19 3.18
CA LYS A 38 12.37 -1.35 3.93
C LYS A 38 12.73 -0.96 5.32
N LYS A 39 12.27 -1.72 6.30
CA LYS A 39 12.66 -1.52 7.66
C LYS A 39 13.21 -2.86 8.09
N GLY A 40 14.53 -2.98 8.15
CA GLY A 40 15.17 -4.26 8.37
C GLY A 40 14.93 -5.15 7.16
N ARG A 41 14.30 -6.27 7.35
CA ARG A 41 14.04 -7.18 6.27
C ARG A 41 12.61 -7.15 5.80
N GLN A 42 11.83 -6.20 6.32
CA GLN A 42 10.42 -6.20 6.01
C GLN A 42 10.03 -4.93 5.33
N TRP A 43 9.05 -5.03 4.46
CA TRP A 43 8.52 -3.86 3.79
C TRP A 43 7.56 -3.14 4.71
N ARG A 44 7.56 -1.81 4.61
CA ARG A 44 6.63 -0.97 5.35
C ARG A 44 6.01 0.00 4.39
N PHE A 45 4.78 0.40 4.67
CA PHE A 45 4.03 1.25 3.77
C PHE A 45 3.41 2.38 4.56
N ARG A 46 3.24 3.54 3.92
CA ARG A 46 2.55 4.64 4.58
C ARG A 46 1.08 4.52 4.27
N LYS A 47 0.25 4.72 5.27
CA LYS A 47 -1.17 4.58 5.10
C LYS A 47 -1.70 5.48 3.99
N ARG A 48 -1.17 6.70 3.88
CA ARG A 48 -1.61 7.62 2.85
C ARG A 48 -1.31 7.08 1.46
N ASP A 49 -0.17 6.43 1.28
CA ASP A 49 0.20 5.87 -0.02
C ASP A 49 -0.69 4.71 -0.37
N ILE A 50 -1.04 3.90 0.62
CA ILE A 50 -1.93 2.77 0.40
C ILE A 50 -3.33 3.27 0.03
N ALA A 51 -3.80 4.32 0.67
CA ALA A 51 -5.10 4.87 0.36
C ALA A 51 -5.15 5.40 -1.06
N LEU A 52 -4.09 6.08 -1.49
CA LEU A 52 -4.04 6.59 -2.86
C LEU A 52 -3.97 5.46 -3.87
N PHE A 53 -3.20 4.43 -3.57
CA PHE A 53 -3.08 3.30 -4.47
C PHE A 53 -4.42 2.58 -4.60
N LYS A 54 -5.14 2.48 -3.51
CA LYS A 54 -6.43 1.84 -3.51
C LYS A 54 -7.40 2.61 -4.39
N GLU A 55 -7.36 3.93 -4.32
CA GLU A 55 -8.21 4.74 -5.17
C GLU A 55 -7.89 4.51 -6.64
N GLN A 56 -6.63 4.39 -6.98
CA GLN A 56 -6.23 4.17 -8.36
C GLN A 56 -6.72 2.82 -8.86
N ILE A 57 -6.64 1.80 -8.04
CA ILE A 57 -7.11 0.49 -8.41
C ILE A 57 -8.62 0.53 -8.63
N GLU A 58 -9.33 1.17 -7.74
CA GLU A 58 -10.78 1.22 -7.83
C GLU A 58 -11.23 2.00 -9.03
N GLN A 59 -10.52 3.06 -9.38
CA GLN A 59 -10.86 3.82 -10.55
C GLN A 59 -10.64 3.00 -11.80
N GLN A 60 -9.58 2.25 -11.86
CA GLN A 60 -9.33 1.43 -13.02
C GLN A 60 -10.39 0.34 -13.15
N ALA A 61 -10.81 -0.21 -12.06
CA ALA A 61 -11.84 -1.23 -12.08
C ALA A 61 -13.16 -0.64 -12.53
N SER A 62 -13.46 0.59 -12.15
CA SER A 62 -14.72 1.16 -12.53
C SER A 62 -14.72 1.69 -13.91
N ALA A 63 -13.59 1.90 -14.49
CA ALA A 63 -13.51 2.44 -15.82
C ALA A 63 -13.93 1.47 -16.88
N ALA A 64 -14.15 0.30 -16.55
CA ALA A 64 -14.50 -0.71 -17.53
C ALA A 64 -15.84 -0.48 -18.22
#